data_a3ae507fbef944d5ae92c737ad416aae
#
_entry.id   a3ae507fbef944d5ae92c737ad416aae
#
_cell.length_a   1.000
_cell.length_b   1.000
_cell.length_c   1.000
_cell.angle_alpha   90.00
_cell.angle_beta   90.00
_cell.angle_gamma   90.00
#
_symmetry.space_group_name_H-M   'P 1'
#
loop_
_entity.id
_entity.type
_entity.pdbx_description
1 polymer ?
#
loop_
_entity_poly.entity_id
_entity_poly.type
_entity_poly.pdbx_seq_one_letter_code
_entity_poly.pdbx_strand_id
1 'polypeptide(L)'
;PPPDTSSAASDVYKRQTYSHPMVKIHPETNKECLFINPVYTINIEGFSEDESQQLLWELYEHMIQEQFVYEHVWNEDMLIMWDNRTVMHQATGGYDGYDRLLHRITLAAV
;
A
#
# COMPACT_ATOMS: atom_id res chain seq x y z
N PRO A 1 1.48 -3.20 14.58
CA PRO A 1 0.64 -2.46 13.68
C PRO A 1 0.75 -0.98 13.93
N PRO A 2 0.58 -0.20 12.95
CA PRO A 2 0.56 1.22 13.19
C PRO A 2 -0.59 1.55 14.14
N PRO A 3 -0.43 2.57 14.95
CA PRO A 3 -1.52 3.01 15.79
C PRO A 3 -2.71 3.42 14.94
N ASP A 4 -3.85 3.44 15.56
CA ASP A 4 -5.05 3.91 14.93
C ASP A 4 -4.82 5.32 14.37
N THR A 5 -5.14 5.50 13.12
CA THR A 5 -4.97 6.78 12.43
C THR A 5 -6.21 7.65 12.46
N SER A 6 -7.18 7.30 13.26
CA SER A 6 -8.42 8.07 13.39
C SER A 6 -8.16 9.49 13.89
N SER A 7 -7.08 9.70 14.62
CA SER A 7 -6.67 11.01 15.11
C SER A 7 -5.55 11.59 14.29
N ALA A 8 -5.67 11.57 12.99
CA ALA A 8 -4.61 11.89 12.04
C ALA A 8 -3.88 13.20 12.33
N ALA A 9 -4.60 14.23 12.75
CA ALA A 9 -3.99 15.54 13.01
C ALA A 9 -3.01 15.51 14.18
N SER A 10 -3.30 14.76 15.22
CA SER A 10 -2.41 14.63 16.38
C SER A 10 -1.33 13.59 16.12
N ASP A 11 -1.61 12.59 15.30
CA ASP A 11 -0.66 11.53 15.01
C ASP A 11 0.44 11.98 14.07
N VAL A 12 0.21 12.99 13.26
CA VAL A 12 1.22 13.53 12.35
C VAL A 12 2.49 13.93 13.10
N TYR A 13 2.37 14.52 14.28
CA TYR A 13 3.51 14.95 15.09
C TYR A 13 4.24 13.79 15.75
N LYS A 14 3.56 12.68 15.96
CA LYS A 14 4.10 11.51 16.64
C LYS A 14 4.57 10.45 15.68
N ARG A 15 4.24 10.61 14.41
CA ARG A 15 4.55 9.60 13.40
C ARG A 15 6.05 9.56 13.17
N GLN A 16 6.63 8.41 13.40
CA GLN A 16 8.04 8.19 13.10
C GLN A 16 8.18 7.73 11.67
N THR A 17 9.30 8.12 11.05
CA THR A 17 9.66 7.63 9.73
C THR A 17 10.70 6.54 9.85
N TYR A 18 10.60 5.56 8.98
CA TYR A 18 11.53 4.45 8.93
C TYR A 18 12.07 4.34 7.51
N SER A 19 13.33 3.96 7.40
CA SER A 19 13.94 3.70 6.10
C SER A 19 13.76 2.24 5.75
N HIS A 20 13.32 2.00 4.51
CA HIS A 20 13.17 0.67 3.95
C HIS A 20 13.81 0.61 2.58
N PRO A 21 14.36 -0.53 2.17
CA PRO A 21 14.78 -0.72 0.79
C PRO A 21 13.59 -0.55 -0.15
N MET A 22 13.82 0.11 -1.28
CA MET A 22 12.78 0.22 -2.32
C MET A 22 12.54 -1.11 -3.01
N VAL A 23 13.57 -1.92 -3.12
CA VAL A 23 13.48 -3.25 -3.68
C VAL A 23 13.73 -4.25 -2.55
N LYS A 24 12.75 -5.07 -2.28
CA LYS A 24 12.85 -6.12 -1.28
C LYS A 24 12.73 -7.49 -1.92
N ILE A 25 13.39 -8.46 -1.32
CA ILE A 25 13.28 -9.85 -1.74
C ILE A 25 12.21 -10.51 -0.88
N HIS A 26 11.20 -11.06 -1.51
CA HIS A 26 10.14 -11.77 -0.81
C HIS A 26 10.73 -13.04 -0.15
N PRO A 27 10.51 -13.25 1.15
CA PRO A 27 11.18 -14.33 1.88
C PRO A 27 10.76 -15.73 1.44
N GLU A 28 9.60 -15.88 0.85
CA GLU A 28 9.09 -17.20 0.44
C GLU A 28 9.30 -17.48 -1.04
N THR A 29 9.15 -16.48 -1.89
CA THR A 29 9.29 -16.66 -3.34
C THR A 29 10.69 -16.35 -3.85
N ASN A 30 11.49 -15.66 -3.05
CA ASN A 30 12.83 -15.19 -3.40
C ASN A 30 12.84 -14.26 -4.62
N LYS A 31 11.72 -13.62 -4.91
CA LYS A 31 11.58 -12.66 -6.00
C LYS A 31 11.71 -11.25 -5.49
N GLU A 32 12.26 -10.37 -6.32
CA GLU A 32 12.33 -8.95 -6.03
C GLU A 32 10.96 -8.29 -6.20
N CYS A 33 10.64 -7.37 -5.30
CA CYS A 33 9.42 -6.58 -5.38
C CYS A 33 9.69 -5.14 -4.98
N LEU A 34 8.94 -4.22 -5.57
CA LEU A 34 8.99 -2.82 -5.19
C LEU A 34 8.24 -2.61 -3.89
N PHE A 35 8.91 -1.99 -2.93
CA PHE A 35 8.31 -1.68 -1.63
C PHE A 35 8.16 -0.17 -1.49
N ILE A 36 7.25 0.40 -2.24
CA ILE A 36 6.87 1.82 -2.22
C ILE A 36 5.36 1.92 -2.22
N ASN A 37 4.86 3.02 -1.66
CA ASN A 37 3.42 3.23 -1.57
C ASN A 37 3.12 4.73 -1.66
N PRO A 38 2.21 5.16 -2.54
CA PRO A 38 1.92 6.60 -2.70
C PRO A 38 1.38 7.27 -1.45
N VAL A 39 0.82 6.51 -0.52
CA VAL A 39 0.29 7.06 0.73
C VAL A 39 1.37 7.17 1.81
N TYR A 40 2.29 6.23 1.88
CA TYR A 40 3.24 6.12 2.98
C TYR A 40 4.67 6.52 2.65
N THR A 41 5.09 6.37 1.41
CA THR A 41 6.45 6.72 1.01
C THR A 41 6.60 8.23 0.89
N ILE A 42 7.57 8.78 1.64
CA ILE A 42 7.79 10.22 1.71
C ILE A 42 8.81 10.66 0.68
N ASN A 43 9.97 10.02 0.67
CA ASN A 43 11.06 10.38 -0.22
C ASN A 43 12.02 9.21 -0.39
N ILE A 44 13.05 9.42 -1.19
CA ILE A 44 14.11 8.45 -1.43
C ILE A 44 15.40 9.04 -0.85
N GLU A 45 16.06 8.30 0.03
CA GLU A 45 17.33 8.75 0.61
C GLU A 45 18.38 8.91 -0.49
N GLY A 46 19.18 9.97 -0.38
CA GLY A 46 20.21 10.28 -1.33
C GLY A 46 19.74 11.07 -2.56
N PHE A 47 18.44 11.28 -2.69
CA PHE A 47 17.84 12.06 -3.77
C PHE A 47 17.34 13.39 -3.21
N SER A 48 17.33 14.44 -4.04
CA SER A 48 16.64 15.66 -3.70
C SER A 48 15.13 15.40 -3.64
N GLU A 49 14.39 16.32 -3.04
CA GLU A 49 12.94 16.19 -2.97
C GLU A 49 12.32 16.10 -4.36
N ASP A 50 12.75 16.96 -5.28
CA ASP A 50 12.24 16.96 -6.65
C ASP A 50 12.57 15.66 -7.38
N GLU A 51 13.81 15.18 -7.25
CA GLU A 51 14.21 13.91 -7.86
C GLU A 51 13.42 12.74 -7.28
N SER A 52 13.22 12.73 -5.97
CA SER A 52 12.42 11.71 -5.30
C SER A 52 11.00 11.67 -5.85
N GLN A 53 10.36 12.81 -5.92
CA GLN A 53 8.98 12.91 -6.40
C GLN A 53 8.86 12.47 -7.84
N GLN A 54 9.80 12.87 -8.68
CA GLN A 54 9.79 12.49 -10.09
C GLN A 54 9.94 10.99 -10.28
N LEU A 55 10.90 10.38 -9.60
CA LEU A 55 11.12 8.93 -9.72
C LEU A 55 9.95 8.14 -9.14
N LEU A 56 9.45 8.54 -7.98
CA LEU A 56 8.30 7.88 -7.38
C LEU A 56 7.07 7.97 -8.27
N TRP A 57 6.84 9.13 -8.89
CA TRP A 57 5.72 9.29 -9.81
C TRP A 57 5.83 8.36 -11.01
N GLU A 58 7.01 8.25 -11.61
CA GLU A 58 7.24 7.35 -12.73
C GLU A 58 7.00 5.90 -12.35
N LEU A 59 7.45 5.50 -11.16
CA LEU A 59 7.23 4.14 -10.66
C LEU A 59 5.75 3.86 -10.38
N TYR A 60 5.04 4.83 -9.80
CA TYR A 60 3.61 4.68 -9.56
C TYR A 60 2.81 4.57 -10.85
N GLU A 61 3.14 5.37 -11.86
CA GLU A 61 2.52 5.26 -13.17
C GLU A 61 2.76 3.89 -13.80
N HIS A 62 3.95 3.36 -13.62
CA HIS A 62 4.26 2.01 -14.09
C HIS A 62 3.42 0.95 -13.37
N MET A 63 3.28 1.08 -12.06
CA MET A 63 2.59 0.09 -11.23
C MET A 63 1.09 0.01 -11.49
N ILE A 64 0.47 1.09 -11.95
CA ILE A 64 -0.97 1.11 -12.21
C ILE A 64 -1.37 0.74 -13.63
N GLN A 65 -0.41 0.31 -14.45
CA GLN A 65 -0.74 -0.17 -15.79
C GLN A 65 -1.71 -1.35 -15.70
N GLU A 66 -2.63 -1.41 -16.63
CA GLU A 66 -3.71 -2.40 -16.63
C GLU A 66 -3.22 -3.83 -16.47
N GLN A 67 -2.08 -4.16 -17.06
CA GLN A 67 -1.50 -5.50 -16.98
C GLN A 67 -1.04 -5.90 -15.58
N PHE A 68 -0.87 -4.93 -14.68
CA PHE A 68 -0.43 -5.17 -13.31
C PHE A 68 -1.56 -4.99 -12.28
N VAL A 69 -2.76 -4.67 -12.72
CA VAL A 69 -3.87 -4.36 -11.83
C VAL A 69 -4.93 -5.45 -11.92
N TYR A 70 -5.28 -5.98 -10.76
CA TYR A 70 -6.42 -6.89 -10.63
C TYR A 70 -7.56 -6.14 -9.96
N GLU A 71 -8.72 -6.13 -10.59
CA GLU A 71 -9.93 -5.58 -10.02
C GLU A 71 -10.78 -6.69 -9.43
N HIS A 72 -11.06 -6.58 -8.14
CA HIS A 72 -11.86 -7.56 -7.44
C HIS A 72 -13.31 -7.08 -7.32
N VAL A 73 -14.23 -7.92 -7.72
CA VAL A 73 -15.65 -7.66 -7.56
C VAL A 73 -16.17 -8.49 -6.39
N TRP A 74 -16.65 -7.80 -5.38
CA TRP A 74 -17.17 -8.45 -4.17
C TRP A 74 -18.56 -9.04 -4.40
N ASN A 75 -18.78 -10.22 -3.86
CA ASN A 75 -20.09 -10.85 -3.71
C ASN A 75 -20.29 -11.21 -2.24
N GLU A 76 -21.51 -11.54 -1.87
CA GLU A 76 -21.80 -11.98 -0.50
C GLU A 76 -21.00 -13.23 -0.14
N ASP A 77 -20.66 -13.34 1.12
CA ASP A 77 -19.96 -14.50 1.68
C ASP A 77 -18.64 -14.82 1.02
N MET A 78 -17.93 -13.78 0.57
CA MET A 78 -16.66 -13.91 -0.10
C MET A 78 -15.51 -13.58 0.85
N LEU A 79 -14.45 -14.37 0.78
CA LEU A 79 -13.21 -14.13 1.48
C LEU A 79 -12.10 -13.85 0.48
N ILE A 80 -11.36 -12.79 0.68
CA ILE A 80 -10.18 -12.48 -0.13
C ILE A 80 -8.97 -12.32 0.76
N MET A 81 -7.83 -12.81 0.29
CA MET A 81 -6.54 -12.67 0.96
C MET A 81 -5.52 -12.11 -0.02
N TRP A 82 -4.64 -11.26 0.47
CA TRP A 82 -3.51 -10.77 -0.32
C TRP A 82 -2.29 -10.57 0.56
N ASP A 83 -1.14 -10.49 -0.08
CA ASP A 83 0.14 -10.32 0.59
C ASP A 83 0.58 -8.87 0.48
N ASN A 84 0.52 -8.13 1.58
CA ASN A 84 0.91 -6.73 1.62
C ASN A 84 2.40 -6.48 1.33
N ARG A 85 3.21 -7.53 1.36
CA ARG A 85 4.64 -7.40 1.06
C ARG A 85 4.89 -7.17 -0.42
N THR A 86 3.98 -7.58 -1.28
CA THR A 86 4.15 -7.56 -2.73
C THR A 86 3.10 -6.79 -3.48
N VAL A 87 1.96 -6.51 -2.89
CA VAL A 87 0.85 -5.84 -3.57
C VAL A 87 0.35 -4.65 -2.79
N MET A 88 -0.14 -3.67 -3.52
CA MET A 88 -0.90 -2.57 -2.96
C MET A 88 -2.37 -2.77 -3.29
N HIS A 89 -3.24 -2.18 -2.50
CA HIS A 89 -4.67 -2.28 -2.71
C HIS A 89 -5.35 -0.94 -2.45
N GLN A 90 -6.48 -0.76 -3.10
CA GLN A 90 -7.29 0.44 -2.95
C GLN A 90 -8.76 0.06 -3.06
N ALA A 91 -9.56 0.61 -2.16
CA ALA A 91 -11.01 0.47 -2.28
C ALA A 91 -11.51 1.50 -3.28
N THR A 92 -12.35 1.06 -4.20
CA THR A 92 -13.05 1.95 -5.12
C THR A 92 -14.44 2.24 -4.58
N GLY A 93 -14.99 3.40 -4.90
CA GLY A 93 -16.36 3.74 -4.54
C GLY A 93 -17.39 2.93 -5.35
N GLY A 94 -18.62 3.41 -5.37
CA GLY A 94 -19.69 2.80 -6.17
C GLY A 94 -20.71 2.02 -5.36
N TYR A 95 -20.67 2.14 -4.04
CA TYR A 95 -21.64 1.49 -3.16
C TYR A 95 -22.57 2.48 -2.45
N ASP A 96 -22.67 3.69 -2.94
CA ASP A 96 -23.56 4.72 -2.38
C ASP A 96 -25.01 4.24 -2.43
N GLY A 97 -25.69 4.36 -1.29
CA GLY A 97 -27.06 3.89 -1.15
C GLY A 97 -27.21 2.41 -0.85
N TYR A 98 -26.12 1.69 -0.72
CA TYR A 98 -26.11 0.28 -0.36
C TYR A 98 -25.35 0.05 0.92
N ASP A 99 -25.78 -0.91 1.72
CA ASP A 99 -25.04 -1.33 2.90
C ASP A 99 -23.80 -2.13 2.47
N ARG A 100 -22.68 -1.82 3.11
CA ARG A 100 -21.45 -2.54 2.89
C ARG A 100 -20.79 -2.83 4.22
N LEU A 101 -20.64 -4.10 4.54
CA LEU A 101 -19.98 -4.55 5.75
C LEU A 101 -18.82 -5.48 5.38
N LEU A 102 -17.61 -5.10 5.80
CA LEU A 102 -16.41 -5.91 5.60
C LEU A 102 -15.71 -6.11 6.93
N HIS A 103 -15.29 -7.32 7.16
CA HIS A 103 -14.42 -7.67 8.29
C HIS A 103 -13.00 -7.85 7.77
N ARG A 104 -12.03 -7.32 8.50
CA ARG A 104 -10.62 -7.42 8.10
C ARG A 104 -9.77 -7.89 9.26
N ILE A 105 -8.86 -8.80 8.96
CA ILE A 105 -7.80 -9.24 9.86
C ILE A 105 -6.48 -9.08 9.13
N THR A 106 -5.50 -8.51 9.82
CA THR A 106 -4.14 -8.42 9.30
C THR A 106 -3.27 -9.37 10.12
N LEU A 107 -2.56 -10.24 9.42
CA LEU A 107 -1.65 -11.21 10.02
C LEU A 107 -0.23 -10.68 9.97
N ALA A 108 0.49 -10.84 11.07
CA ALA A 108 1.90 -10.50 11.12
C ALA A 108 2.73 -11.64 10.53
N ALA A 109 3.86 -11.29 9.92
CA ALA A 109 4.83 -12.28 9.48
C ALA A 109 5.47 -12.95 10.69
N VAL A 110 5.73 -14.21 10.56
CA VAL A 110 6.36 -15.02 11.62
C VAL A 110 7.88 -15.01 11.45
#